data_bfb4dd653bf905df23935182c8d7d2e0
#
_entry.id   bfb4dd653bf905df23935182c8d7d2e0
#
_cell.length_a   1.000
_cell.length_b   1.000
_cell.length_c   1.000
_cell.angle_alpha   90.00
_cell.angle_beta   90.00
_cell.angle_gamma   90.00
#
_symmetry.space_group_name_H-M   'P 1'
#
loop_
_entity.id
_entity.type
_entity.pdbx_description
1 polymer ?
#
loop_
_entity_poly.entity_id
_entity_poly.type
_entity_poly.pdbx_seq_one_letter_code
_entity_poly.pdbx_strand_id
1 'polypeptide(L)'
;MSRDHNSDKKFSTTGQNGNHRKNGRSSRYRPPKGRRTVTEDERLLHRPPQQLVSPTEPLPQEQEREDEHAFERALHTDFTVTDPWRVFRIMSEFVNGFDALSHIPPSVAMFGSARTKPDDPVYLAAVETARLLAKAGFGIITGGGPGIMEAANKGAQEGGNLSIGCNIELPFEQGPNPYLDISLDFRYFFVRKTMFVKYSEAFVIFPGGFGTMDELFEALLLIQTKKVRNFPVILYDSQFWAGLINWIRDAMLASEKIIPEDAGLLLLSDDPAEICSMVVEAYEESYRQERANPLMRREQSIR
;
A
#
# COMPACT_ATOMS: atom_id res chain seq x y z
N MET A 1 0.99 64.67 55.23
CA MET A 1 1.80 64.12 56.34
C MET A 1 2.29 62.77 55.84
N SER A 2 3.53 62.72 55.22
CA SER A 2 4.76 62.29 55.89
C SER A 2 4.78 60.80 56.18
N ARG A 3 5.61 59.94 55.69
CA ARG A 3 7.04 59.90 55.30
C ARG A 3 7.32 58.54 54.72
N ASP A 4 8.07 58.52 53.63
CA ASP A 4 9.27 57.72 53.29
C ASP A 4 9.64 56.56 54.22
N HIS A 5 9.94 55.41 53.61
CA HIS A 5 11.27 54.79 53.68
C HIS A 5 11.55 53.75 52.60
N ASN A 6 12.57 54.11 51.92
CA ASN A 6 13.41 53.35 50.97
C ASN A 6 14.10 52.18 51.67
N SER A 7 14.19 51.04 51.03
CA SER A 7 15.34 50.13 51.16
C SER A 7 15.52 49.22 49.97
N ASP A 8 16.51 49.57 49.18
CA ASP A 8 17.16 48.75 48.17
C ASP A 8 17.56 47.36 48.68
N LYS A 9 17.17 46.30 47.97
CA LYS A 9 17.93 45.04 47.98
C LYS A 9 18.16 44.59 46.55
N LYS A 10 19.42 44.81 46.12
CA LYS A 10 20.02 44.15 44.97
C LYS A 10 19.94 42.63 45.15
N PHE A 11 19.37 41.93 44.17
CA PHE A 11 19.61 40.51 43.99
C PHE A 11 20.29 40.28 42.65
N SER A 12 21.49 39.72 42.75
CA SER A 12 22.38 39.35 41.67
C SER A 12 21.76 38.25 40.80
N THR A 13 21.73 38.52 39.53
CA THR A 13 21.46 37.52 38.47
C THR A 13 22.69 36.65 38.28
N THR A 14 22.66 35.41 38.68
CA THR A 14 23.54 34.37 38.15
C THR A 14 22.71 33.52 37.19
N GLY A 15 23.01 33.69 35.92
CA GLY A 15 22.43 32.88 34.85
C GLY A 15 22.88 31.43 34.96
N GLN A 16 21.94 30.54 34.87
CA GLN A 16 22.19 29.19 34.41
C GLN A 16 21.28 28.90 33.20
N ASN A 17 21.88 29.06 32.01
CA ASN A 17 21.34 28.57 30.77
C ASN A 17 21.36 27.04 30.79
N GLY A 18 20.27 26.43 31.20
CA GLY A 18 20.00 25.01 31.04
C GLY A 18 19.46 24.74 29.66
N ASN A 19 20.34 24.59 28.68
CA ASN A 19 20.02 24.23 27.31
C ASN A 19 19.68 22.74 27.23
N HIS A 20 18.45 22.35 27.60
CA HIS A 20 17.91 21.02 27.33
C HIS A 20 17.48 20.91 25.86
N ARG A 21 18.47 20.83 24.96
CA ARG A 21 18.25 20.23 23.64
C ARG A 21 17.94 18.76 23.87
N LYS A 22 16.65 18.40 23.88
CA LYS A 22 16.20 17.04 23.64
C LYS A 22 16.66 16.66 22.23
N ASN A 23 17.80 16.00 22.15
CA ASN A 23 18.21 15.29 20.94
C ASN A 23 17.18 14.19 20.66
N GLY A 24 16.13 14.53 19.94
CA GLY A 24 15.33 13.56 19.23
C GLY A 24 16.23 12.88 18.19
N ARG A 25 16.88 11.80 18.58
CA ARG A 25 17.47 10.88 17.62
C ARG A 25 16.34 10.34 16.78
N SER A 26 16.13 10.92 15.60
CA SER A 26 15.37 10.25 14.56
C SER A 26 15.99 8.87 14.38
N SER A 27 15.26 7.84 14.72
CA SER A 27 15.61 6.46 14.44
C SER A 27 15.75 6.35 12.92
N ARG A 28 16.97 6.57 12.40
CA ARG A 28 17.25 6.27 11.01
C ARG A 28 17.07 4.79 10.84
N TYR A 29 16.07 4.40 10.08
CA TYR A 29 15.90 3.04 9.61
C TYR A 29 17.25 2.58 9.03
N ARG A 30 17.89 1.65 9.71
CA ARG A 30 19.02 0.89 9.16
C ARG A 30 18.43 -0.42 8.67
N PRO A 31 18.47 -0.68 7.37
CA PRO A 31 18.11 -2.01 6.88
C PRO A 31 19.00 -3.05 7.59
N PRO A 32 18.47 -4.26 7.84
CA PRO A 32 19.26 -5.32 8.44
C PRO A 32 20.54 -5.54 7.62
N LYS A 33 21.65 -5.85 8.30
CA LYS A 33 22.96 -6.12 7.69
C LYS A 33 22.97 -7.50 7.01
N GLY A 34 22.02 -7.74 6.11
CA GLY A 34 21.99 -8.88 5.20
C GLY A 34 22.59 -8.51 3.85
N ARG A 35 23.04 -9.49 3.10
CA ARG A 35 23.48 -9.31 1.72
C ARG A 35 22.25 -8.87 0.92
N ARG A 36 22.23 -7.62 0.42
CA ARG A 36 21.13 -7.13 -0.44
C ARG A 36 21.03 -8.03 -1.66
N THR A 37 19.87 -8.64 -1.86
CA THR A 37 19.55 -9.37 -3.09
C THR A 37 18.91 -8.40 -4.08
N VAL A 38 19.21 -8.57 -5.37
CA VAL A 38 18.58 -7.79 -6.45
C VAL A 38 17.24 -8.44 -6.75
N THR A 39 16.14 -7.69 -6.61
CA THR A 39 14.78 -8.19 -6.86
C THR A 39 14.47 -8.28 -8.37
N GLU A 40 13.40 -9.02 -8.72
CA GLU A 40 12.95 -9.11 -10.12
C GLU A 40 12.41 -7.78 -10.64
N ASP A 41 11.73 -6.98 -9.80
CA ASP A 41 11.33 -5.61 -10.14
C ASP A 41 12.54 -4.72 -10.45
N GLU A 42 13.59 -4.80 -9.61
CA GLU A 42 14.82 -4.03 -9.84
C GLU A 42 15.49 -4.45 -11.16
N ARG A 43 15.50 -5.73 -11.49
CA ARG A 43 16.03 -6.23 -12.77
C ARG A 43 15.18 -5.80 -13.97
N LEU A 44 13.85 -5.80 -13.81
CA LEU A 44 12.92 -5.36 -14.85
C LEU A 44 13.04 -3.87 -15.14
N LEU A 45 13.16 -3.05 -14.09
CA LEU A 45 13.18 -1.59 -14.19
C LEU A 45 14.59 -1.05 -14.47
N HIS A 46 15.63 -1.87 -14.30
CA HIS A 46 16.98 -1.44 -14.56
C HIS A 46 17.24 -1.29 -16.06
N ARG A 47 17.44 -0.04 -16.48
CA ARG A 47 17.94 0.30 -17.81
C ARG A 47 19.39 0.80 -17.66
N PRO A 48 20.36 0.17 -18.35
CA PRO A 48 21.73 0.69 -18.29
C PRO A 48 21.76 2.12 -18.83
N PRO A 49 22.63 2.98 -18.29
CA PRO A 49 22.76 4.34 -18.75
C PRO A 49 23.18 4.34 -20.23
N GLN A 50 22.42 5.06 -21.03
CA GLN A 50 22.74 5.29 -22.43
C GLN A 50 23.49 6.61 -22.57
N GLN A 51 24.44 6.65 -23.50
CA GLN A 51 25.15 7.87 -23.83
C GLN A 51 24.17 8.85 -24.49
N LEU A 52 24.13 10.10 -24.01
CA LEU A 52 23.35 11.16 -24.65
C LEU A 52 24.00 11.47 -25.99
N VAL A 53 23.39 11.03 -27.08
CA VAL A 53 23.82 11.38 -28.43
C VAL A 53 23.11 12.68 -28.83
N SER A 54 23.88 13.66 -29.31
CA SER A 54 23.31 14.90 -29.81
C SER A 54 22.44 14.60 -31.03
N PRO A 55 21.20 15.14 -31.13
CA PRO A 55 20.29 14.87 -32.25
C PRO A 55 20.82 15.28 -33.64
N THR A 56 21.94 16.00 -33.67
CA THR A 56 22.56 16.56 -34.89
C THR A 56 23.78 15.80 -35.40
N GLU A 57 24.25 14.79 -34.65
CA GLU A 57 25.37 13.97 -35.14
C GLU A 57 24.85 12.72 -35.88
N PRO A 58 25.33 12.46 -37.11
CA PRO A 58 25.03 11.21 -37.78
C PRO A 58 25.63 10.04 -36.97
N LEU A 59 24.85 8.97 -36.83
CA LEU A 59 25.29 7.75 -36.14
C LEU A 59 26.59 7.24 -36.81
N PRO A 60 27.67 7.05 -36.06
CA PRO A 60 28.92 6.53 -36.63
C PRO A 60 28.70 5.13 -37.20
N GLN A 61 29.29 4.85 -38.37
CA GLN A 61 29.27 3.52 -38.99
C GLN A 61 29.90 2.42 -38.10
N GLU A 62 30.58 2.78 -37.06
CA GLU A 62 31.13 1.88 -36.03
C GLU A 62 30.03 1.29 -35.13
N GLN A 63 28.87 1.95 -35.00
CA GLN A 63 27.76 1.48 -34.18
C GLN A 63 27.07 0.25 -34.75
N GLU A 64 27.03 0.09 -36.06
CA GLU A 64 26.51 -1.15 -36.71
C GLU A 64 27.35 -2.39 -36.36
N ARG A 65 28.68 -2.22 -36.20
CA ARG A 65 29.57 -3.32 -35.79
C ARG A 65 29.49 -3.64 -34.30
N GLU A 66 29.27 -2.61 -33.46
CA GLU A 66 29.03 -2.81 -32.04
C GLU A 66 27.67 -3.47 -31.76
N ASP A 67 26.67 -3.17 -32.56
CA ASP A 67 25.35 -3.82 -32.50
C ASP A 67 25.37 -5.29 -32.95
N GLU A 68 26.18 -5.65 -33.99
CA GLU A 68 26.40 -7.05 -34.34
C GLU A 68 27.10 -7.83 -33.22
N HIS A 69 28.13 -7.24 -32.59
CA HIS A 69 28.81 -7.87 -31.46
C HIS A 69 27.98 -7.84 -30.17
N ALA A 70 27.06 -6.90 -30.02
CA ALA A 70 26.07 -6.89 -28.94
C ALA A 70 25.01 -7.99 -29.13
N PHE A 71 24.62 -8.22 -30.38
CA PHE A 71 23.71 -9.31 -30.72
C PHE A 71 24.35 -10.69 -30.53
N GLU A 72 25.64 -10.87 -30.94
CA GLU A 72 26.38 -12.12 -30.70
C GLU A 72 26.59 -12.34 -29.19
N ARG A 73 26.90 -11.29 -28.39
CA ARG A 73 27.00 -11.39 -26.92
C ARG A 73 25.65 -11.72 -26.29
N ALA A 74 24.55 -11.21 -26.83
CA ALA A 74 23.19 -11.54 -26.38
C ALA A 74 22.82 -13.00 -26.63
N LEU A 75 23.32 -13.61 -27.71
CA LEU A 75 23.17 -15.04 -28.00
C LEU A 75 23.88 -15.96 -26.98
N HIS A 76 24.94 -15.46 -26.34
CA HIS A 76 25.66 -16.16 -25.25
C HIS A 76 25.18 -15.80 -23.85
N THR A 77 24.29 -14.81 -23.71
CA THR A 77 23.66 -14.49 -22.43
C THR A 77 22.56 -15.51 -22.16
N ASP A 78 22.50 -16.03 -20.93
CA ASP A 78 21.42 -16.92 -20.51
C ASP A 78 20.07 -16.29 -20.87
N PHE A 79 19.37 -16.88 -21.86
CA PHE A 79 18.10 -16.38 -22.38
C PHE A 79 17.04 -16.21 -21.28
N THR A 80 17.20 -16.92 -20.16
CA THR A 80 16.28 -16.83 -19.01
C THR A 80 16.31 -15.47 -18.31
N VAL A 81 17.33 -14.63 -18.54
CA VAL A 81 17.42 -13.27 -17.99
C VAL A 81 16.97 -12.17 -18.96
N THR A 82 16.57 -12.54 -20.19
CA THR A 82 16.08 -11.59 -21.20
C THR A 82 14.64 -11.11 -20.89
N ASP A 83 14.27 -9.93 -21.39
CA ASP A 83 12.92 -9.38 -21.22
C ASP A 83 11.81 -10.25 -21.80
N PRO A 84 11.92 -10.84 -22.99
CA PRO A 84 10.92 -11.80 -23.48
C PRO A 84 10.67 -12.98 -22.52
N TRP A 85 11.72 -13.50 -21.88
CA TRP A 85 11.58 -14.57 -20.89
C TRP A 85 10.94 -14.08 -19.59
N ARG A 86 11.20 -12.84 -19.19
CA ARG A 86 10.52 -12.23 -18.04
C ARG A 86 9.02 -12.13 -18.22
N VAL A 87 8.52 -11.90 -19.44
CA VAL A 87 7.07 -11.88 -19.72
C VAL A 87 6.43 -13.21 -19.33
N PHE A 88 7.06 -14.35 -19.62
CA PHE A 88 6.53 -15.66 -19.20
C PHE A 88 6.48 -15.81 -17.68
N ARG A 89 7.47 -15.30 -16.95
CA ARG A 89 7.46 -15.29 -15.48
C ARG A 89 6.35 -14.40 -14.93
N ILE A 90 6.16 -13.22 -15.50
CA ILE A 90 5.05 -12.32 -15.14
C ILE A 90 3.70 -13.02 -15.38
N MET A 91 3.52 -13.64 -16.53
CA MET A 91 2.30 -14.41 -16.85
C MET A 91 2.10 -15.57 -15.86
N SER A 92 3.16 -16.27 -15.49
CA SER A 92 3.09 -17.35 -14.51
C SER A 92 2.61 -16.86 -13.15
N GLU A 93 3.05 -15.68 -12.70
CA GLU A 93 2.57 -15.10 -11.42
C GLU A 93 1.10 -14.70 -11.51
N PHE A 94 0.62 -14.16 -12.64
CA PHE A 94 -0.80 -13.91 -12.84
C PHE A 94 -1.62 -15.19 -12.79
N VAL A 95 -1.17 -16.24 -13.49
CA VAL A 95 -1.87 -17.55 -13.50
C VAL A 95 -1.92 -18.13 -12.09
N ASN A 96 -0.80 -18.14 -11.37
CA ASN A 96 -0.75 -18.67 -10.02
C ASN A 96 -1.64 -17.87 -9.05
N GLY A 97 -1.62 -16.54 -9.14
CA GLY A 97 -2.45 -15.68 -8.29
C GLY A 97 -3.95 -15.86 -8.59
N PHE A 98 -4.33 -15.93 -9.85
CA PHE A 98 -5.72 -16.15 -10.26
C PHE A 98 -6.22 -17.54 -9.88
N ASP A 99 -5.41 -18.58 -10.05
CA ASP A 99 -5.78 -19.93 -9.66
C ASP A 99 -5.98 -20.04 -8.13
N ALA A 100 -5.01 -19.58 -7.37
CA ALA A 100 -5.05 -19.66 -5.91
C ALA A 100 -6.19 -18.85 -5.27
N LEU A 101 -6.60 -17.75 -5.89
CA LEU A 101 -7.63 -16.85 -5.36
C LEU A 101 -9.01 -17.04 -6.04
N SER A 102 -9.14 -17.95 -7.01
CA SER A 102 -10.38 -18.13 -7.81
C SER A 102 -11.60 -18.52 -7.01
N HIS A 103 -11.43 -19.16 -5.85
CA HIS A 103 -12.51 -19.74 -5.05
C HIS A 103 -12.60 -19.20 -3.61
N ILE A 104 -11.97 -18.06 -3.35
CA ILE A 104 -12.06 -17.41 -2.03
C ILE A 104 -13.44 -16.77 -1.83
N PRO A 105 -13.92 -16.61 -0.59
CA PRO A 105 -15.13 -15.86 -0.30
C PRO A 105 -14.97 -14.39 -0.68
N PRO A 106 -16.05 -13.59 -0.73
CA PRO A 106 -15.94 -12.14 -0.78
C PRO A 106 -14.92 -11.68 0.26
N SER A 107 -13.99 -10.84 -0.11
CA SER A 107 -12.85 -10.53 0.74
C SER A 107 -12.61 -9.02 0.83
N VAL A 108 -11.98 -8.59 1.90
CA VAL A 108 -11.59 -7.19 2.14
C VAL A 108 -10.09 -7.09 2.23
N ALA A 109 -9.49 -6.19 1.47
CA ALA A 109 -8.07 -5.92 1.60
C ALA A 109 -7.81 -4.89 2.72
N MET A 110 -6.85 -5.20 3.58
CA MET A 110 -6.47 -4.34 4.68
C MET A 110 -4.99 -3.94 4.56
N PHE A 111 -4.75 -2.63 4.60
CA PHE A 111 -3.42 -2.05 4.45
C PHE A 111 -3.05 -1.18 5.64
N GLY A 112 -1.74 -1.05 5.89
CA GLY A 112 -1.21 -0.20 6.94
C GLY A 112 0.28 -0.40 7.16
N SER A 113 0.80 0.20 8.21
CA SER A 113 2.23 0.17 8.51
C SER A 113 2.71 -1.23 8.96
N ALA A 114 3.76 -1.72 8.32
CA ALA A 114 4.50 -2.91 8.77
C ALA A 114 5.28 -2.68 10.09
N ARG A 115 5.28 -1.44 10.63
CA ARG A 115 6.05 -1.05 11.82
C ARG A 115 5.19 -0.86 13.06
N THR A 116 3.87 -0.97 12.93
CA THR A 116 2.93 -0.89 14.05
C THR A 116 3.16 -2.08 14.98
N LYS A 117 3.30 -1.81 16.27
CA LYS A 117 3.58 -2.84 17.27
C LYS A 117 2.30 -3.49 17.78
N PRO A 118 2.38 -4.73 18.31
CA PRO A 118 1.20 -5.44 18.81
C PRO A 118 0.48 -4.79 20.00
N ASP A 119 1.16 -3.92 20.75
CA ASP A 119 0.62 -3.14 21.88
C ASP A 119 0.04 -1.77 21.48
N ASP A 120 0.16 -1.41 20.19
CA ASP A 120 -0.39 -0.16 19.66
C ASP A 120 -1.92 -0.24 19.54
N PRO A 121 -2.67 0.79 19.98
CA PRO A 121 -4.12 0.84 19.80
C PRO A 121 -4.57 0.63 18.34
N VAL A 122 -3.81 1.13 17.37
CA VAL A 122 -4.10 0.97 15.94
C VAL A 122 -3.97 -0.49 15.50
N TYR A 123 -3.00 -1.24 16.05
CA TYR A 123 -2.88 -2.68 15.83
C TYR A 123 -4.10 -3.43 16.37
N LEU A 124 -4.51 -3.13 17.60
CA LEU A 124 -5.67 -3.76 18.23
C LEU A 124 -6.97 -3.46 17.48
N ALA A 125 -7.13 -2.24 17.00
CA ALA A 125 -8.25 -1.86 16.14
C ALA A 125 -8.25 -2.62 14.81
N ALA A 126 -7.09 -2.85 14.21
CA ALA A 126 -6.97 -3.65 12.98
C ALA A 126 -7.34 -5.12 13.21
N VAL A 127 -6.93 -5.73 14.34
CA VAL A 127 -7.38 -7.06 14.75
C VAL A 127 -8.91 -7.11 14.87
N GLU A 128 -9.49 -6.14 15.59
CA GLU A 128 -10.94 -6.10 15.83
C GLU A 128 -11.73 -5.89 14.53
N THR A 129 -11.30 -4.95 13.67
CA THR A 129 -11.92 -4.72 12.36
C THR A 129 -11.93 -6.01 11.53
N ALA A 130 -10.78 -6.66 11.40
CA ALA A 130 -10.66 -7.90 10.64
C ALA A 130 -11.52 -9.03 11.23
N ARG A 131 -11.57 -9.13 12.57
CA ARG A 131 -12.39 -10.12 13.27
C ARG A 131 -13.89 -9.92 13.02
N LEU A 132 -14.36 -8.67 13.00
CA LEU A 132 -15.76 -8.35 12.71
C LEU A 132 -16.10 -8.65 11.25
N LEU A 133 -15.26 -8.24 10.31
CA LEU A 133 -15.40 -8.54 8.88
C LEU A 133 -15.42 -10.05 8.62
N ALA A 134 -14.51 -10.79 9.25
CA ALA A 134 -14.47 -12.26 9.14
C ALA A 134 -15.75 -12.91 9.67
N LYS A 135 -16.29 -12.45 10.80
CA LYS A 135 -17.59 -12.90 11.33
C LYS A 135 -18.77 -12.54 10.42
N ALA A 136 -18.67 -11.44 9.68
CA ALA A 136 -19.66 -11.05 8.68
C ALA A 136 -19.57 -11.87 7.38
N GLY A 137 -18.58 -12.76 7.25
CA GLY A 137 -18.43 -13.67 6.11
C GLY A 137 -17.33 -13.29 5.12
N PHE A 138 -16.57 -12.23 5.35
CA PHE A 138 -15.51 -11.80 4.46
C PHE A 138 -14.16 -12.47 4.78
N GLY A 139 -13.44 -12.91 3.74
CA GLY A 139 -12.03 -13.20 3.84
C GLY A 139 -11.21 -11.91 4.01
N ILE A 140 -10.01 -12.00 4.56
CA ILE A 140 -9.13 -10.85 4.73
C ILE A 140 -7.86 -11.04 3.91
N ILE A 141 -7.59 -10.09 3.03
CA ILE A 141 -6.39 -10.06 2.18
C ILE A 141 -5.44 -8.98 2.69
N THR A 142 -4.19 -9.32 2.89
CA THR A 142 -3.13 -8.38 3.28
C THR A 142 -1.86 -8.60 2.46
N GLY A 143 -0.86 -7.76 2.68
CA GLY A 143 0.49 -8.00 2.14
C GLY A 143 1.28 -9.09 2.84
N GLY A 144 0.70 -9.81 3.82
CA GLY A 144 1.29 -10.98 4.48
C GLY A 144 2.45 -10.71 5.45
N GLY A 145 2.88 -9.46 5.59
CA GLY A 145 3.99 -9.04 6.44
C GLY A 145 3.59 -8.75 7.91
N PRO A 146 4.48 -8.11 8.69
CA PRO A 146 4.23 -7.74 10.07
C PRO A 146 3.34 -6.50 10.22
N GLY A 147 3.10 -6.09 11.44
CA GLY A 147 2.37 -4.87 11.81
C GLY A 147 0.88 -4.96 11.51
N ILE A 148 0.31 -4.00 10.82
CA ILE A 148 -1.12 -3.99 10.49
C ILE A 148 -1.54 -5.20 9.65
N MET A 149 -0.68 -5.69 8.77
CA MET A 149 -0.94 -6.89 7.98
C MET A 149 -1.10 -8.12 8.89
N GLU A 150 -0.18 -8.29 9.83
CA GLU A 150 -0.25 -9.34 10.84
C GLU A 150 -1.49 -9.21 11.72
N ALA A 151 -1.81 -7.99 12.16
CA ALA A 151 -3.01 -7.70 12.96
C ALA A 151 -4.29 -8.14 12.23
N ALA A 152 -4.41 -7.76 10.96
CA ALA A 152 -5.56 -8.10 10.13
C ALA A 152 -5.67 -9.61 9.88
N ASN A 153 -4.57 -10.29 9.58
CA ASN A 153 -4.57 -11.74 9.40
C ASN A 153 -4.92 -12.47 10.70
N LYS A 154 -4.41 -12.01 11.84
CA LYS A 154 -4.78 -12.54 13.16
C LYS A 154 -6.29 -12.38 13.41
N GLY A 155 -6.84 -11.19 13.16
CA GLY A 155 -8.27 -10.92 13.31
C GLY A 155 -9.14 -11.80 12.41
N ALA A 156 -8.69 -12.09 11.17
CA ALA A 156 -9.37 -13.01 10.25
C ALA A 156 -9.52 -14.41 10.86
N GLN A 157 -8.43 -14.98 11.37
CA GLN A 157 -8.45 -16.29 12.03
C GLN A 157 -9.32 -16.28 13.31
N GLU A 158 -9.21 -15.24 14.14
CA GLU A 158 -10.04 -15.09 15.33
C GLU A 158 -11.55 -14.95 15.00
N GLY A 159 -11.86 -14.39 13.83
CA GLY A 159 -13.23 -14.29 13.31
C GLY A 159 -13.74 -15.56 12.63
N GLY A 160 -12.84 -16.51 12.34
CA GLY A 160 -13.16 -17.82 11.77
C GLY A 160 -13.37 -17.80 10.26
N ASN A 161 -12.70 -16.90 9.53
CA ASN A 161 -12.72 -16.84 8.08
C ASN A 161 -11.31 -16.80 7.49
N LEU A 162 -11.21 -16.86 6.16
CA LEU A 162 -9.98 -17.05 5.40
C LEU A 162 -9.03 -15.85 5.55
N SER A 163 -7.79 -16.17 5.89
CA SER A 163 -6.68 -15.23 6.07
C SER A 163 -5.66 -15.38 4.95
N ILE A 164 -5.49 -14.33 4.13
CA ILE A 164 -4.73 -14.39 2.89
C ILE A 164 -3.59 -13.36 2.93
N GLY A 165 -2.39 -13.80 2.59
CA GLY A 165 -1.22 -12.95 2.41
C GLY A 165 -0.73 -12.95 0.97
N CYS A 166 -0.71 -11.79 0.33
CA CYS A 166 -0.07 -11.55 -0.94
C CYS A 166 1.30 -10.90 -0.67
N ASN A 167 2.34 -11.70 -0.43
CA ASN A 167 3.69 -11.23 -0.11
C ASN A 167 4.40 -10.68 -1.34
N ILE A 168 5.45 -9.91 -1.13
CA ILE A 168 6.32 -9.37 -2.19
C ILE A 168 7.77 -9.65 -1.87
N GLU A 169 8.53 -10.06 -2.87
CA GLU A 169 9.99 -10.17 -2.77
C GLU A 169 10.60 -8.80 -2.49
N LEU A 170 11.31 -8.68 -1.36
CA LEU A 170 12.00 -7.47 -0.97
C LEU A 170 13.50 -7.71 -0.91
N PRO A 171 14.35 -6.67 -1.12
CA PRO A 171 15.81 -6.81 -1.05
C PRO A 171 16.34 -7.08 0.37
N PHE A 172 15.45 -7.18 1.35
CA PHE A 172 15.71 -7.58 2.74
C PHE A 172 14.63 -8.58 3.16
N GLU A 173 15.02 -9.58 3.95
CA GLU A 173 14.10 -10.63 4.40
C GLU A 173 13.02 -10.04 5.31
N GLN A 174 11.76 -10.16 4.88
CA GLN A 174 10.57 -10.11 5.72
C GLN A 174 9.83 -11.43 5.50
N GLY A 175 9.86 -12.31 6.50
CA GLY A 175 9.08 -13.54 6.45
C GLY A 175 7.57 -13.25 6.52
N PRO A 176 6.73 -14.17 6.01
CA PRO A 176 5.29 -14.08 6.17
C PRO A 176 4.92 -14.14 7.67
N ASN A 177 3.82 -13.46 8.04
CA ASN A 177 3.31 -13.56 9.40
C ASN A 177 2.67 -14.94 9.66
N PRO A 178 2.54 -15.38 10.94
CA PRO A 178 2.11 -16.74 11.28
C PRO A 178 0.60 -16.99 11.13
N TYR A 179 -0.19 -15.98 10.75
CA TYR A 179 -1.66 -16.06 10.72
C TYR A 179 -2.24 -16.23 9.31
N LEU A 180 -1.48 -16.79 8.36
CA LEU A 180 -1.90 -16.96 6.97
C LEU A 180 -2.43 -18.37 6.73
N ASP A 181 -3.63 -18.48 6.14
CA ASP A 181 -4.17 -19.73 5.60
C ASP A 181 -3.71 -19.92 4.15
N ILE A 182 -3.67 -18.82 3.37
CA ILE A 182 -3.11 -18.78 2.02
C ILE A 182 -1.96 -17.76 2.01
N SER A 183 -0.79 -18.20 1.56
CA SER A 183 0.39 -17.35 1.38
C SER A 183 0.86 -17.42 -0.06
N LEU A 184 0.85 -16.30 -0.75
CA LEU A 184 1.31 -16.15 -2.14
C LEU A 184 2.50 -15.22 -2.16
N ASP A 185 3.57 -15.61 -2.88
CA ASP A 185 4.77 -14.80 -3.02
C ASP A 185 4.85 -14.25 -4.46
N PHE A 186 4.86 -12.94 -4.57
CA PHE A 186 4.99 -12.20 -5.82
C PHE A 186 6.36 -11.56 -5.94
N ARG A 187 6.91 -11.53 -7.15
CA ARG A 187 8.15 -10.83 -7.48
C ARG A 187 7.89 -9.45 -8.07
N TYR A 188 6.70 -9.26 -8.67
CA TYR A 188 6.34 -8.03 -9.35
C TYR A 188 5.20 -7.30 -8.62
N PHE A 189 5.44 -6.04 -8.26
CA PHE A 189 4.45 -5.21 -7.55
C PHE A 189 3.13 -5.11 -8.31
N PHE A 190 3.17 -4.87 -9.61
CA PHE A 190 1.96 -4.69 -10.41
C PHE A 190 1.11 -5.96 -10.53
N VAL A 191 1.71 -7.15 -10.49
CA VAL A 191 0.95 -8.41 -10.44
C VAL A 191 0.21 -8.52 -9.12
N ARG A 192 0.92 -8.31 -7.99
CA ARG A 192 0.35 -8.33 -6.65
C ARG A 192 -0.79 -7.32 -6.49
N LYS A 193 -0.60 -6.08 -6.96
CA LYS A 193 -1.62 -5.02 -6.91
C LYS A 193 -2.90 -5.43 -7.63
N THR A 194 -2.78 -6.10 -8.78
CA THR A 194 -3.93 -6.64 -9.50
C THR A 194 -4.73 -7.63 -8.64
N MET A 195 -4.05 -8.47 -7.81
CA MET A 195 -4.75 -9.40 -6.92
C MET A 195 -5.55 -8.67 -5.84
N PHE A 196 -4.99 -7.63 -5.23
CA PHE A 196 -5.71 -6.82 -4.24
C PHE A 196 -6.98 -6.22 -4.81
N VAL A 197 -6.89 -5.59 -5.99
CA VAL A 197 -8.05 -4.95 -6.61
C VAL A 197 -9.08 -5.96 -7.10
N LYS A 198 -8.62 -7.07 -7.71
CA LYS A 198 -9.51 -8.05 -8.34
C LYS A 198 -10.33 -8.86 -7.33
N TYR A 199 -9.75 -9.17 -6.18
CA TYR A 199 -10.32 -10.11 -5.22
C TYR A 199 -10.85 -9.45 -3.94
N SER A 200 -10.93 -8.12 -3.92
CA SER A 200 -11.48 -7.38 -2.79
C SER A 200 -12.76 -6.66 -3.16
N GLU A 201 -13.66 -6.61 -2.19
CA GLU A 201 -14.93 -5.86 -2.25
C GLU A 201 -14.80 -4.47 -1.62
N ALA A 202 -13.76 -4.26 -0.80
CA ALA A 202 -13.46 -3.00 -0.13
C ALA A 202 -11.97 -2.92 0.25
N PHE A 203 -11.48 -1.69 0.43
CA PHE A 203 -10.20 -1.44 1.08
C PHE A 203 -10.42 -0.76 2.43
N VAL A 204 -9.81 -1.31 3.48
CA VAL A 204 -9.70 -0.68 4.80
C VAL A 204 -8.25 -0.32 5.06
N ILE A 205 -7.99 0.96 5.26
CA ILE A 205 -6.64 1.52 5.25
C ILE A 205 -6.33 2.16 6.59
N PHE A 206 -5.40 1.57 7.31
CA PHE A 206 -4.86 2.03 8.58
C PHE A 206 -3.65 2.95 8.36
N PRO A 207 -3.23 3.72 9.38
CA PRO A 207 -2.02 4.52 9.31
C PRO A 207 -0.83 3.76 8.75
N GLY A 208 -0.17 4.34 7.72
CA GLY A 208 0.90 3.67 7.02
C GLY A 208 1.86 4.58 6.28
N GLY A 209 2.84 3.96 5.62
CA GLY A 209 3.85 4.64 4.84
C GLY A 209 3.56 4.67 3.33
N PHE A 210 4.62 4.83 2.52
CA PHE A 210 4.49 4.95 1.06
C PHE A 210 3.82 3.75 0.40
N GLY A 211 4.06 2.51 0.86
CA GLY A 211 3.38 1.34 0.31
C GLY A 211 1.87 1.35 0.58
N THR A 212 1.45 1.88 1.74
CA THR A 212 0.03 2.08 2.06
C THR A 212 -0.59 3.19 1.19
N MET A 213 0.14 4.29 0.97
CA MET A 213 -0.31 5.39 0.09
C MET A 213 -0.40 4.94 -1.37
N ASP A 214 0.50 4.09 -1.82
CA ASP A 214 0.52 3.54 -3.17
C ASP A 214 -0.77 2.74 -3.47
N GLU A 215 -1.20 1.88 -2.55
CA GLU A 215 -2.47 1.15 -2.69
C GLU A 215 -3.70 2.08 -2.55
N LEU A 216 -3.64 3.07 -1.66
CA LEU A 216 -4.71 4.06 -1.49
C LEU A 216 -4.95 4.84 -2.78
N PHE A 217 -3.91 5.44 -3.36
CA PHE A 217 -4.06 6.27 -4.55
C PHE A 217 -4.38 5.47 -5.80
N GLU A 218 -3.93 4.22 -5.91
CA GLU A 218 -4.35 3.34 -7.00
C GLU A 218 -5.85 3.04 -6.91
N ALA A 219 -6.37 2.70 -5.73
CA ALA A 219 -7.79 2.47 -5.52
C ALA A 219 -8.61 3.70 -5.91
N LEU A 220 -8.23 4.88 -5.43
CA LEU A 220 -8.91 6.14 -5.77
C LEU A 220 -8.93 6.40 -7.28
N LEU A 221 -7.80 6.19 -7.96
CA LEU A 221 -7.70 6.36 -9.41
C LEU A 221 -8.62 5.39 -10.16
N LEU A 222 -8.67 4.13 -9.76
CA LEU A 222 -9.50 3.10 -10.38
C LEU A 222 -11.01 3.38 -10.18
N ILE A 223 -11.40 3.92 -9.03
CA ILE A 223 -12.79 4.32 -8.74
C ILE A 223 -13.14 5.58 -9.55
N GLN A 224 -12.31 6.62 -9.48
CA GLN A 224 -12.47 7.86 -10.24
C GLN A 224 -12.65 7.60 -11.75
N THR A 225 -11.82 6.72 -12.30
CA THR A 225 -11.87 6.34 -13.72
C THR A 225 -12.94 5.30 -14.05
N LYS A 226 -13.76 4.89 -13.06
CA LYS A 226 -14.84 3.90 -13.19
C LYS A 226 -14.37 2.52 -13.66
N LYS A 227 -13.10 2.19 -13.40
CA LYS A 227 -12.56 0.84 -13.62
C LYS A 227 -13.06 -0.14 -12.57
N VAL A 228 -13.29 0.35 -11.34
CA VAL A 228 -13.92 -0.37 -10.24
C VAL A 228 -15.13 0.43 -9.79
N ARG A 229 -16.24 -0.23 -9.46
CA ARG A 229 -17.49 0.40 -9.02
C ARG A 229 -17.91 -0.15 -7.65
N ASN A 230 -18.63 0.66 -6.88
CA ASN A 230 -19.18 0.31 -5.56
C ASN A 230 -18.09 -0.29 -4.62
N PHE A 231 -16.90 0.29 -4.66
CA PHE A 231 -15.74 -0.17 -3.93
C PHE A 231 -15.39 0.85 -2.85
N PRO A 232 -15.84 0.65 -1.60
CA PRO A 232 -15.55 1.59 -0.52
C PRO A 232 -14.06 1.57 -0.14
N VAL A 233 -13.49 2.76 0.02
CA VAL A 233 -12.15 2.97 0.56
C VAL A 233 -12.32 3.66 1.90
N ILE A 234 -12.07 2.94 2.98
CA ILE A 234 -12.31 3.38 4.34
C ILE A 234 -10.97 3.59 5.06
N LEU A 235 -10.78 4.78 5.59
CA LEU A 235 -9.59 5.16 6.34
C LEU A 235 -9.89 5.06 7.84
N TYR A 236 -9.10 4.30 8.58
CA TYR A 236 -9.11 4.26 10.03
C TYR A 236 -8.12 5.27 10.62
N ASP A 237 -8.48 5.94 11.71
CA ASP A 237 -7.72 6.98 12.41
C ASP A 237 -7.85 8.36 11.74
N SER A 238 -8.95 9.05 12.07
CA SER A 238 -9.27 10.38 11.55
C SER A 238 -8.17 11.41 11.81
N GLN A 239 -7.46 11.28 12.92
CA GLN A 239 -6.38 12.18 13.29
C GLN A 239 -5.15 12.03 12.37
N PHE A 240 -4.78 10.80 12.06
CA PHE A 240 -3.67 10.53 11.15
C PHE A 240 -3.96 11.05 9.74
N TRP A 241 -5.17 10.80 9.23
CA TRP A 241 -5.56 11.13 7.86
C TRP A 241 -5.97 12.58 7.64
N ALA A 242 -6.23 13.35 8.72
CA ALA A 242 -6.69 14.74 8.61
C ALA A 242 -5.81 15.60 7.71
N GLY A 243 -4.49 15.47 7.80
CA GLY A 243 -3.54 16.23 6.97
C GLY A 243 -3.68 15.93 5.48
N LEU A 244 -3.83 14.66 5.10
CA LEU A 244 -4.02 14.23 3.73
C LEU A 244 -5.37 14.70 3.17
N ILE A 245 -6.44 14.50 3.95
CA ILE A 245 -7.80 14.91 3.55
C ILE A 245 -7.88 16.42 3.35
N ASN A 246 -7.29 17.19 4.26
CA ASN A 246 -7.22 18.65 4.11
C ASN A 246 -6.42 19.04 2.87
N TRP A 247 -5.29 18.40 2.61
CA TRP A 247 -4.50 18.68 1.39
C TRP A 247 -5.27 18.35 0.11
N ILE A 248 -5.99 17.23 0.07
CA ILE A 248 -6.85 16.87 -1.07
C ILE A 248 -7.91 17.93 -1.30
N ARG A 249 -8.54 18.43 -0.22
CA ARG A 249 -9.58 19.48 -0.30
C ARG A 249 -9.00 20.84 -0.65
N ASP A 250 -7.97 21.28 0.08
CA ASP A 250 -7.47 22.65 0.02
C ASP A 250 -6.50 22.89 -1.16
N ALA A 251 -5.87 21.82 -1.67
CA ALA A 251 -4.96 21.91 -2.80
C ALA A 251 -5.53 21.28 -4.07
N MET A 252 -5.93 20.01 -4.06
CA MET A 252 -6.35 19.33 -5.28
C MET A 252 -7.72 19.80 -5.75
N LEU A 253 -8.72 19.83 -4.87
CA LEU A 253 -10.07 20.25 -5.22
C LEU A 253 -10.12 21.77 -5.48
N ALA A 254 -9.52 22.60 -4.62
CA ALA A 254 -9.51 24.05 -4.77
C ALA A 254 -8.78 24.52 -6.04
N SER A 255 -7.83 23.74 -6.55
CA SER A 255 -7.13 24.00 -7.82
C SER A 255 -7.71 23.23 -9.03
N GLU A 256 -8.90 22.65 -8.88
CA GLU A 256 -9.63 21.92 -9.93
C GLU A 256 -8.82 20.75 -10.56
N LYS A 257 -8.00 20.07 -9.76
CA LYS A 257 -7.29 18.85 -10.18
C LYS A 257 -8.16 17.61 -10.01
N ILE A 258 -9.18 17.71 -9.18
CA ILE A 258 -10.24 16.72 -8.97
C ILE A 258 -11.58 17.44 -8.87
N ILE A 259 -12.68 16.71 -9.02
CA ILE A 259 -14.05 17.23 -8.84
C ILE A 259 -14.57 16.96 -7.43
N PRO A 260 -15.64 17.62 -6.96
CA PRO A 260 -16.17 17.41 -5.61
C PRO A 260 -16.52 15.95 -5.29
N GLU A 261 -17.02 15.20 -6.27
CA GLU A 261 -17.37 13.80 -6.15
C GLU A 261 -16.14 12.92 -5.84
N ASP A 262 -14.97 13.28 -6.39
CA ASP A 262 -13.72 12.55 -6.14
C ASP A 262 -13.24 12.73 -4.69
N ALA A 263 -13.44 13.92 -4.11
CA ALA A 263 -13.12 14.18 -2.71
C ALA A 263 -14.01 13.38 -1.73
N GLY A 264 -15.18 12.94 -2.20
CA GLY A 264 -16.12 12.10 -1.45
C GLY A 264 -15.82 10.58 -1.51
N LEU A 265 -14.79 10.14 -2.26
CA LEU A 265 -14.46 8.72 -2.40
C LEU A 265 -13.84 8.12 -1.13
N LEU A 266 -13.28 8.97 -0.27
CA LEU A 266 -12.67 8.55 0.99
C LEU A 266 -13.71 8.56 2.11
N LEU A 267 -13.97 7.40 2.68
CA LEU A 267 -14.75 7.26 3.90
C LEU A 267 -13.81 7.26 5.12
N LEU A 268 -14.29 7.73 6.24
CA LEU A 268 -13.47 7.88 7.46
C LEU A 268 -14.25 7.36 8.65
N SER A 269 -13.62 6.50 9.46
CA SER A 269 -14.19 6.06 10.73
C SER A 269 -13.07 5.69 11.71
N ASP A 270 -13.32 5.96 12.99
CA ASP A 270 -12.47 5.57 14.13
C ASP A 270 -13.03 4.35 14.88
N ASP A 271 -14.14 3.78 14.40
CA ASP A 271 -14.82 2.64 15.02
C ASP A 271 -14.78 1.39 14.12
N PRO A 272 -14.13 0.30 14.56
CA PRO A 272 -14.12 -0.98 13.86
C PRO A 272 -15.52 -1.53 13.51
N ALA A 273 -16.52 -1.30 14.35
CA ALA A 273 -17.88 -1.77 14.10
C ALA A 273 -18.57 -0.97 13.00
N GLU A 274 -18.36 0.34 12.96
CA GLU A 274 -18.84 1.21 11.89
C GLU A 274 -18.20 0.84 10.55
N ILE A 275 -16.89 0.59 10.52
CA ILE A 275 -16.17 0.13 9.32
C ILE A 275 -16.79 -1.17 8.80
N CYS A 276 -17.01 -2.14 9.67
CA CYS A 276 -17.65 -3.39 9.28
C CYS A 276 -19.05 -3.16 8.68
N SER A 277 -19.85 -2.30 9.28
CA SER A 277 -21.19 -1.95 8.77
C SER A 277 -21.13 -1.31 7.39
N MET A 278 -20.21 -0.35 7.18
CA MET A 278 -20.01 0.30 5.89
C MET A 278 -19.65 -0.70 4.77
N VAL A 279 -18.77 -1.67 5.07
CA VAL A 279 -18.40 -2.72 4.10
C VAL A 279 -19.57 -3.62 3.78
N VAL A 280 -20.31 -4.09 4.80
CA VAL A 280 -21.48 -4.97 4.61
C VAL A 280 -22.54 -4.26 3.77
N GLU A 281 -22.89 -3.03 4.10
CA GLU A 281 -23.90 -2.24 3.39
C GLU A 281 -23.51 -2.02 1.91
N ALA A 282 -22.26 -1.66 1.64
CA ALA A 282 -21.76 -1.47 0.29
C ALA A 282 -21.81 -2.78 -0.53
N TYR A 283 -21.40 -3.89 0.08
CA TYR A 283 -21.45 -5.22 -0.56
C TYR A 283 -22.87 -5.67 -0.87
N GLU A 284 -23.79 -5.52 0.09
CA GLU A 284 -25.21 -5.88 -0.11
C GLU A 284 -25.87 -5.02 -1.19
N GLU A 285 -25.53 -3.73 -1.27
CA GLU A 285 -26.03 -2.83 -2.31
C GLU A 285 -25.50 -3.25 -3.69
N SER A 286 -24.21 -3.53 -3.80
CA SER A 286 -23.60 -4.05 -5.03
C SER A 286 -24.27 -5.35 -5.48
N TYR A 287 -24.44 -6.28 -4.57
CA TYR A 287 -25.11 -7.56 -4.85
C TYR A 287 -26.56 -7.40 -5.30
N ARG A 288 -27.33 -6.46 -4.70
CA ARG A 288 -28.70 -6.14 -5.11
C ARG A 288 -28.73 -5.54 -6.52
N GLN A 289 -27.82 -4.64 -6.86
CA GLN A 289 -27.71 -4.00 -8.18
C GLN A 289 -27.36 -5.02 -9.28
N GLU A 290 -26.44 -5.94 -9.02
CA GLU A 290 -26.10 -7.02 -9.96
C GLU A 290 -27.26 -7.98 -10.23
N ARG A 291 -28.04 -8.29 -9.20
CA ARG A 291 -29.25 -9.14 -9.39
C ARG A 291 -30.35 -8.42 -10.15
N ALA A 292 -30.50 -7.12 -9.97
CA ALA A 292 -31.50 -6.32 -10.66
C ALA A 292 -31.14 -6.08 -12.15
N ASN A 293 -29.86 -6.15 -12.52
CA ASN A 293 -29.40 -5.91 -13.89
C ASN A 293 -28.47 -7.04 -14.39
N PRO A 294 -29.04 -8.13 -14.96
CA PRO A 294 -28.25 -9.28 -15.45
C PRO A 294 -27.24 -8.94 -16.56
N LEU A 295 -27.37 -7.79 -17.23
CA LEU A 295 -26.41 -7.33 -18.24
C LEU A 295 -25.08 -6.91 -17.62
N MET A 296 -25.09 -6.34 -16.42
CA MET A 296 -23.85 -6.01 -15.68
C MET A 296 -23.04 -7.27 -15.35
N ARG A 297 -23.69 -8.37 -15.08
CA ARG A 297 -23.04 -9.67 -14.80
C ARG A 297 -22.25 -10.20 -15.99
N ARG A 298 -22.72 -9.95 -17.23
CA ARG A 298 -22.02 -10.35 -18.45
C ARG A 298 -20.78 -9.46 -18.74
N GLU A 299 -20.85 -8.18 -18.44
CA GLU A 299 -19.71 -7.26 -18.64
C GLU A 299 -18.57 -7.54 -17.66
N GLN A 300 -18.88 -8.00 -16.45
CA GLN A 300 -17.84 -8.36 -15.46
C GLN A 300 -17.22 -9.74 -15.74
N SER A 301 -17.97 -10.68 -16.31
CA SER A 301 -17.43 -12.00 -16.68
C SER A 301 -16.51 -11.98 -17.90
N ILE A 302 -16.48 -10.87 -18.65
CA ILE A 302 -15.62 -10.64 -19.83
C ILE A 302 -14.38 -9.78 -19.48
N ARG A 303 -14.35 -9.19 -18.30
CA ARG A 303 -13.21 -8.41 -17.77
C ARG A 303 -12.37 -9.25 -16.83
#